data_252d1e8729ddac799d2bed5720d70c62
#
_entry.id   252d1e8729ddac799d2bed5720d70c62
#
_cell.length_a   1.000
_cell.length_b   1.000
_cell.length_c   1.000
_cell.angle_alpha   90.00
_cell.angle_beta   90.00
_cell.angle_gamma   90.00
#
_symmetry.space_group_name_H-M   'P 1'
#
loop_
_entity.id
_entity.type
_entity.pdbx_description
1 polymer ?
#
loop_
_entity_poly.entity_id
_entity_poly.type
_entity_poly.pdbx_seq_one_letter_code
_entity_poly.pdbx_strand_id
1 'polypeptide(L)'
;MSIRKYVQQVRRRQSTYKPLVEKVQEIVESAENLPIDIFRGLEYEKSDKLSSSKRDVIVVRSKDRETDRDEILRNLRQAGVTADLGSSNSSVDPIDGTYEGRAFRIFVKPMSGGMAETTLNASITELFPCIAFEKNFKPSDPKSFHEFCLDVDVSKLGCVGEKDQKAAKETINKADTSSKFEDKMNNAIAIHKFLTDQNKDKPIAQVYWGYRTKPFGVPKKHPGDVFLVYRDNKILGVSLKAGGKK
;
A
#
# COMPACT_ATOMS: atom_id res chain seq x y z
N MET A 1 19.01 31.74 -6.25
CA MET A 1 18.44 31.76 -4.87
C MET A 1 19.44 31.10 -3.94
N SER A 2 19.90 31.77 -2.85
CA SER A 2 20.94 31.21 -1.96
C SER A 2 20.36 30.02 -1.16
N ILE A 3 21.14 28.95 -0.99
CA ILE A 3 20.80 27.76 -0.20
C ILE A 3 20.33 28.15 1.22
N ARG A 4 20.91 29.20 1.82
CA ARG A 4 20.46 29.75 3.12
C ARG A 4 19.03 30.27 3.10
N LYS A 5 18.59 30.94 2.03
CA LYS A 5 17.19 31.40 1.88
C LYS A 5 16.23 30.22 1.71
N TYR A 6 16.65 29.18 0.98
CA TYR A 6 15.86 27.95 0.80
C TYR A 6 15.69 27.19 2.13
N VAL A 7 16.78 26.99 2.87
CA VAL A 7 16.74 26.33 4.20
C VAL A 7 15.92 27.12 5.22
N GLN A 8 15.99 28.46 5.21
CA GLN A 8 15.14 29.29 6.08
C GLN A 8 13.66 29.22 5.67
N GLN A 9 13.36 29.11 4.37
CA GLN A 9 12.00 28.96 3.87
C GLN A 9 11.42 27.58 4.22
N VAL A 10 12.24 26.51 4.16
CA VAL A 10 11.86 25.16 4.60
C VAL A 10 11.65 25.11 6.11
N ARG A 11 12.55 25.71 6.92
CA ARG A 11 12.39 25.78 8.39
C ARG A 11 11.18 26.61 8.81
N ARG A 12 10.90 27.75 8.16
CA ARG A 12 9.66 28.51 8.40
C ARG A 12 8.40 27.72 8.02
N ARG A 13 8.45 26.93 6.94
CA ARG A 13 7.34 26.04 6.58
C ARG A 13 7.14 24.94 7.62
N GLN A 14 8.18 24.31 8.12
CA GLN A 14 8.06 23.28 9.16
C GLN A 14 7.54 23.83 10.50
N SER A 15 7.90 25.06 10.91
CA SER A 15 7.44 25.65 12.16
C SER A 15 5.99 26.14 12.13
N THR A 16 5.43 26.43 10.95
CA THR A 16 4.03 26.84 10.79
C THR A 16 3.04 25.67 10.74
N TYR A 17 3.56 24.44 10.67
CA TYR A 17 2.73 23.26 10.42
C TYR A 17 2.23 22.54 11.67
N LYS A 18 3.04 22.47 12.73
CA LYS A 18 2.64 21.88 14.00
C LYS A 18 1.38 22.49 14.60
N PRO A 19 1.17 23.83 14.53
CA PRO A 19 0.04 24.49 15.16
C PRO A 19 -1.33 24.15 14.56
N LEU A 20 -1.46 23.72 13.30
CA LEU A 20 -2.79 23.52 12.69
C LEU A 20 -3.45 22.22 13.17
N VAL A 21 -2.70 21.12 13.21
CA VAL A 21 -3.21 19.84 13.73
C VAL A 21 -3.43 19.94 15.24
N GLU A 22 -2.47 20.55 15.96
CA GLU A 22 -2.60 20.80 17.40
C GLU A 22 -3.76 21.76 17.69
N LYS A 23 -3.98 22.82 16.90
CA LYS A 23 -5.10 23.74 17.08
C LYS A 23 -6.45 23.17 16.66
N VAL A 24 -6.51 22.31 15.65
CA VAL A 24 -7.75 21.56 15.34
C VAL A 24 -8.09 20.62 16.49
N GLN A 25 -7.10 20.02 17.17
CA GLN A 25 -7.29 19.28 18.41
C GLN A 25 -7.64 20.21 19.61
N GLU A 26 -6.95 21.34 19.77
CA GLU A 26 -7.21 22.31 20.84
C GLU A 26 -8.62 22.93 20.76
N ILE A 27 -9.21 23.09 19.56
CA ILE A 27 -10.59 23.57 19.41
C ILE A 27 -11.57 22.55 19.95
N VAL A 28 -11.27 21.28 19.75
CA VAL A 28 -12.09 20.18 20.25
C VAL A 28 -11.98 20.06 21.75
N GLU A 29 -10.77 20.28 22.28
CA GLU A 29 -10.51 20.25 23.72
C GLU A 29 -11.01 21.51 24.45
N SER A 30 -11.06 22.68 23.78
CA SER A 30 -11.51 23.94 24.34
C SER A 30 -13.02 24.23 24.18
N ALA A 31 -13.74 23.48 23.39
CA ALA A 31 -15.19 23.52 23.33
C ALA A 31 -15.74 22.90 24.62
N GLU A 32 -15.97 23.76 25.64
CA GLU A 32 -16.46 23.37 26.94
C GLU A 32 -17.61 22.35 26.85
N ASN A 33 -17.37 21.17 27.43
CA ASN A 33 -18.33 20.09 27.69
C ASN A 33 -18.70 19.10 26.60
N LEU A 34 -17.97 19.00 25.49
CA LEU A 34 -18.14 17.87 24.61
C LEU A 34 -16.78 17.22 24.32
N PRO A 35 -16.58 15.92 24.63
CA PRO A 35 -15.40 15.18 24.21
C PRO A 35 -15.53 14.89 22.70
N ILE A 36 -15.35 15.91 21.88
CA ILE A 36 -15.38 15.75 20.42
C ILE A 36 -13.93 15.60 19.95
N ASP A 37 -13.46 14.38 19.92
CA ASP A 37 -12.31 14.00 19.09
C ASP A 37 -12.77 14.04 17.63
N ILE A 38 -12.32 15.01 16.86
CA ILE A 38 -12.70 15.19 15.44
C ILE A 38 -12.43 13.91 14.65
N PHE A 39 -11.36 13.21 14.96
CA PHE A 39 -10.95 12.00 14.25
C PHE A 39 -11.38 10.72 14.97
N ARG A 40 -12.00 10.78 16.14
CA ARG A 40 -12.52 9.65 16.93
C ARG A 40 -11.53 8.50 17.10
N GLY A 41 -10.29 8.82 17.42
CA GLY A 41 -9.23 7.84 17.59
C GLY A 41 -8.70 7.26 16.28
N LEU A 42 -9.11 7.77 15.11
CA LEU A 42 -8.54 7.38 13.85
C LEU A 42 -7.09 7.89 13.73
N GLU A 43 -6.22 7.07 13.17
CA GLU A 43 -4.87 7.49 12.85
C GLU A 43 -4.89 8.58 11.78
N TYR A 44 -4.17 9.66 12.01
CA TYR A 44 -4.00 10.71 11.03
C TYR A 44 -2.54 11.15 10.91
N GLU A 45 -2.19 11.59 9.72
CA GLU A 45 -0.88 12.13 9.41
C GLU A 45 -1.02 13.41 8.59
N LYS A 46 -0.11 14.33 8.79
CA LYS A 46 0.00 15.50 7.95
C LYS A 46 0.91 15.20 6.77
N SER A 47 0.46 15.57 5.58
CA SER A 47 1.30 15.47 4.40
C SER A 47 2.25 16.68 4.32
N ASP A 48 3.56 16.41 4.10
CA ASP A 48 4.55 17.46 3.83
C ASP A 48 4.31 18.18 2.49
N LYS A 49 3.40 17.66 1.67
CA LYS A 49 3.04 18.22 0.37
C LYS A 49 1.75 19.02 0.49
N LEU A 50 1.81 20.28 0.14
CA LEU A 50 0.61 21.07 -0.10
C LEU A 50 -0.18 20.48 -1.26
N SER A 51 -1.52 20.58 -1.21
CA SER A 51 -2.35 20.30 -2.39
C SER A 51 -1.99 21.25 -3.53
N SER A 52 -2.38 20.90 -4.75
CA SER A 52 -2.25 21.79 -5.94
C SER A 52 -2.86 23.17 -5.72
N SER A 53 -3.84 23.28 -4.83
CA SER A 53 -4.50 24.53 -4.42
C SER A 53 -3.86 25.20 -3.20
N LYS A 54 -2.63 24.84 -2.83
CA LYS A 54 -1.88 25.39 -1.67
C LYS A 54 -2.57 25.20 -0.30
N ARG A 55 -3.41 24.18 -0.16
CA ARG A 55 -4.07 23.83 1.10
C ARG A 55 -3.21 22.89 1.90
N ASP A 56 -3.29 23.01 3.21
CA ASP A 56 -2.70 22.02 4.11
C ASP A 56 -3.44 20.68 3.94
N VAL A 57 -2.69 19.58 3.85
CA VAL A 57 -3.27 18.26 3.61
C VAL A 57 -3.12 17.40 4.86
N ILE A 58 -4.25 16.90 5.34
CA ILE A 58 -4.33 15.91 6.42
C ILE A 58 -4.84 14.61 5.81
N VAL A 59 -4.21 13.50 6.16
CA VAL A 59 -4.62 12.17 5.73
C VAL A 59 -5.08 11.40 6.97
N VAL A 60 -6.35 11.03 6.99
CA VAL A 60 -6.95 10.18 8.02
C VAL A 60 -7.04 8.76 7.49
N ARG A 61 -6.78 7.77 8.34
CA ARG A 61 -6.82 6.35 8.01
C ARG A 61 -8.07 5.72 8.59
N SER A 62 -8.84 5.05 7.76
CA SER A 62 -10.14 4.50 8.12
C SER A 62 -10.40 3.14 7.50
N LYS A 63 -11.16 2.29 8.20
CA LYS A 63 -11.71 1.03 7.67
C LYS A 63 -12.99 1.30 6.87
N ASP A 64 -13.80 2.26 7.31
CA ASP A 64 -15.04 2.69 6.64
C ASP A 64 -14.94 4.17 6.26
N ARG A 65 -14.37 4.41 5.10
CA ARG A 65 -13.97 5.75 4.66
C ARG A 65 -15.14 6.72 4.48
N GLU A 66 -16.28 6.24 4.03
CA GLU A 66 -17.43 7.11 3.77
C GLU A 66 -18.09 7.52 5.08
N THR A 67 -18.35 6.56 5.95
CA THR A 67 -18.93 6.81 7.28
C THR A 67 -18.03 7.72 8.10
N ASP A 68 -16.73 7.42 8.18
CA ASP A 68 -15.78 8.21 8.97
C ASP A 68 -15.58 9.61 8.37
N ARG A 69 -15.58 9.75 7.03
CA ARG A 69 -15.55 11.07 6.37
C ARG A 69 -16.75 11.93 6.80
N ASP A 70 -17.95 11.38 6.72
CA ASP A 70 -19.17 12.12 7.01
C ASP A 70 -19.24 12.49 8.49
N GLU A 71 -18.69 11.64 9.35
CA GLU A 71 -18.59 11.90 10.77
C GLU A 71 -17.57 13.00 11.09
N ILE A 72 -16.38 12.94 10.49
CA ILE A 72 -15.36 14.00 10.60
C ILE A 72 -15.94 15.34 10.12
N LEU A 73 -16.63 15.35 8.98
CA LEU A 73 -17.26 16.56 8.46
C LEU A 73 -18.29 17.14 9.44
N ARG A 74 -19.11 16.28 10.04
CA ARG A 74 -20.09 16.67 11.05
C ARG A 74 -19.42 17.25 12.29
N ASN A 75 -18.38 16.61 12.80
CA ASN A 75 -17.63 17.03 13.97
C ASN A 75 -16.95 18.40 13.74
N LEU A 76 -16.35 18.60 12.55
CA LEU A 76 -15.78 19.90 12.17
C LEU A 76 -16.84 21.01 12.19
N ARG A 77 -18.00 20.77 11.62
CA ARG A 77 -19.11 21.74 11.61
C ARG A 77 -19.65 22.03 13.01
N GLN A 78 -19.75 21.01 13.86
CA GLN A 78 -20.16 21.17 15.27
C GLN A 78 -19.13 21.99 16.08
N ALA A 79 -17.84 21.83 15.74
CA ALA A 79 -16.77 22.65 16.33
C ALA A 79 -16.67 24.08 15.73
N GLY A 80 -17.62 24.49 14.89
CA GLY A 80 -17.64 25.83 14.28
C GLY A 80 -16.64 26.02 13.14
N VAL A 81 -16.05 24.92 12.62
CA VAL A 81 -15.12 24.97 11.48
C VAL A 81 -15.92 24.99 10.17
N THR A 82 -15.61 25.92 9.28
CA THR A 82 -16.20 25.94 7.93
C THR A 82 -15.61 24.80 7.12
N ALA A 83 -16.42 23.79 6.81
CA ALA A 83 -15.99 22.62 6.05
C ALA A 83 -17.11 22.04 5.19
N ASP A 84 -16.74 21.57 3.99
CA ASP A 84 -17.61 20.93 3.01
C ASP A 84 -16.90 19.80 2.26
N LEU A 85 -17.68 18.99 1.53
CA LEU A 85 -17.09 18.00 0.64
C LEU A 85 -16.40 18.72 -0.53
N GLY A 86 -15.15 18.38 -0.76
CA GLY A 86 -14.39 18.83 -1.91
C GLY A 86 -14.54 17.84 -3.07
N SER A 87 -13.97 18.18 -4.22
CA SER A 87 -13.86 17.25 -5.36
C SER A 87 -12.44 16.78 -5.55
N SER A 88 -12.27 15.51 -5.90
CA SER A 88 -10.98 14.92 -6.28
C SER A 88 -11.18 13.70 -7.17
N ASN A 89 -10.09 13.21 -7.76
CA ASN A 89 -10.09 11.92 -8.48
C ASN A 89 -10.02 10.71 -7.52
N SER A 90 -10.20 10.92 -6.23
CA SER A 90 -10.27 9.86 -5.23
C SER A 90 -11.65 9.22 -5.23
N SER A 91 -11.74 7.93 -4.92
CA SER A 91 -13.01 7.20 -4.79
C SER A 91 -13.89 7.69 -3.63
N VAL A 92 -13.32 8.45 -2.70
CA VAL A 92 -14.04 9.13 -1.62
C VAL A 92 -13.61 10.60 -1.67
N ASP A 93 -14.59 11.49 -1.78
CA ASP A 93 -14.34 12.92 -1.83
C ASP A 93 -13.68 13.41 -0.54
N PRO A 94 -12.69 14.31 -0.64
CA PRO A 94 -12.04 14.90 0.53
C PRO A 94 -12.96 15.89 1.23
N ILE A 95 -12.63 16.24 2.46
CA ILE A 95 -13.20 17.37 3.16
C ILE A 95 -12.31 18.59 2.92
N ASP A 96 -12.87 19.66 2.39
CA ASP A 96 -12.22 20.97 2.26
C ASP A 96 -12.74 21.88 3.35
N GLY A 97 -11.85 22.62 4.00
CA GLY A 97 -12.26 23.55 5.05
C GLY A 97 -11.33 24.74 5.20
N THR A 98 -11.79 25.69 5.99
CA THR A 98 -11.01 26.87 6.38
C THR A 98 -11.14 27.07 7.87
N TYR A 99 -10.00 27.26 8.52
CA TYR A 99 -9.93 27.57 9.94
C TYR A 99 -8.89 28.67 10.18
N GLU A 100 -9.27 29.70 10.94
CA GLU A 100 -8.43 30.88 11.21
C GLU A 100 -7.75 31.44 9.93
N GLY A 101 -8.50 31.51 8.81
CA GLY A 101 -7.98 32.01 7.53
C GLY A 101 -7.04 31.05 6.78
N ARG A 102 -6.84 29.84 7.27
CA ARG A 102 -6.01 28.79 6.62
C ARG A 102 -6.90 27.72 5.99
N ALA A 103 -6.68 27.47 4.71
CA ALA A 103 -7.38 26.41 4.00
C ALA A 103 -6.71 25.06 4.26
N PHE A 104 -7.52 24.04 4.52
CA PHE A 104 -7.06 22.66 4.68
C PHE A 104 -7.86 21.71 3.79
N ARG A 105 -7.32 20.51 3.58
CA ARG A 105 -7.98 19.39 2.92
C ARG A 105 -7.72 18.10 3.69
N ILE A 106 -8.78 17.38 4.04
CA ILE A 106 -8.69 16.08 4.71
C ILE A 106 -9.03 14.99 3.69
N PHE A 107 -8.12 14.07 3.47
CA PHE A 107 -8.37 12.84 2.73
C PHE A 107 -8.60 11.70 3.71
N VAL A 108 -9.75 11.04 3.61
CA VAL A 108 -9.98 9.78 4.32
C VAL A 108 -9.57 8.64 3.41
N LYS A 109 -8.45 8.02 3.74
CA LYS A 109 -7.85 6.92 2.99
C LYS A 109 -8.06 5.60 3.74
N PRO A 110 -7.99 4.45 3.05
CA PRO A 110 -8.03 3.17 3.74
C PRO A 110 -6.99 3.14 4.85
N MET A 111 -7.29 2.49 5.97
CA MET A 111 -6.30 2.23 7.00
C MET A 111 -5.03 1.74 6.34
N SER A 112 -3.99 2.53 6.49
CA SER A 112 -2.81 2.30 5.71
C SER A 112 -1.86 1.40 6.41
N GLY A 113 -1.08 1.05 5.62
CA GLY A 113 0.04 0.22 5.63
C GLY A 113 -0.31 -1.09 4.98
N GLY A 114 -1.50 -1.26 4.47
CA GLY A 114 -1.91 -2.43 3.74
C GLY A 114 -1.85 -2.22 2.24
N MET A 115 -1.20 -3.12 1.55
CA MET A 115 -1.41 -3.37 0.14
C MET A 115 -2.93 -3.45 -0.11
N ALA A 116 -3.47 -2.70 -1.08
CA ALA A 116 -4.89 -2.80 -1.43
C ALA A 116 -5.24 -4.28 -1.68
N GLU A 117 -6.43 -4.73 -1.28
CA GLU A 117 -6.79 -6.14 -1.37
C GLU A 117 -6.58 -6.73 -2.78
N THR A 118 -6.88 -5.95 -3.82
CA THR A 118 -6.60 -6.34 -5.20
C THR A 118 -5.11 -6.56 -5.47
N THR A 119 -4.25 -5.69 -4.93
CA THR A 119 -2.79 -5.82 -5.04
C THR A 119 -2.29 -6.99 -4.19
N LEU A 120 -2.82 -7.16 -2.96
CA LEU A 120 -2.50 -8.29 -2.10
C LEU A 120 -2.83 -9.62 -2.81
N ASN A 121 -4.02 -9.72 -3.37
CA ASN A 121 -4.48 -10.90 -4.10
C ASN A 121 -3.61 -11.25 -5.31
N ALA A 122 -3.17 -10.24 -6.07
CA ALA A 122 -2.23 -10.44 -7.16
C ALA A 122 -0.86 -10.89 -6.63
N SER A 123 -0.35 -10.18 -5.63
CA SER A 123 0.96 -10.48 -5.04
C SER A 123 1.05 -11.87 -4.41
N ILE A 124 -0.03 -12.38 -3.80
CA ILE A 124 -0.07 -13.77 -3.30
C ILE A 124 0.19 -14.75 -4.46
N THR A 125 -0.55 -14.62 -5.57
CA THR A 125 -0.44 -15.54 -6.70
C THR A 125 0.90 -15.45 -7.43
N GLU A 126 1.60 -14.32 -7.33
CA GLU A 126 2.85 -14.06 -8.02
C GLU A 126 4.09 -14.40 -7.16
N LEU A 127 4.06 -14.00 -5.88
CA LEU A 127 5.22 -14.11 -4.98
C LEU A 127 5.40 -15.50 -4.40
N PHE A 128 4.32 -16.09 -3.87
CA PHE A 128 4.42 -17.37 -3.16
C PHE A 128 5.02 -18.50 -4.00
N PRO A 129 4.61 -18.71 -5.29
CA PRO A 129 5.23 -19.72 -6.12
C PRO A 129 6.72 -19.45 -6.37
N CYS A 130 7.16 -18.19 -6.43
CA CYS A 130 8.58 -17.85 -6.56
C CYS A 130 9.38 -18.27 -5.32
N ILE A 131 8.83 -18.03 -4.13
CA ILE A 131 9.45 -18.45 -2.86
C ILE A 131 9.53 -19.98 -2.77
N ALA A 132 8.43 -20.67 -3.06
CA ALA A 132 8.39 -22.12 -3.01
C ALA A 132 9.41 -22.75 -3.98
N PHE A 133 9.51 -22.20 -5.20
CA PHE A 133 10.48 -22.66 -6.19
C PHE A 133 11.92 -22.45 -5.70
N GLU A 134 12.25 -21.25 -5.21
CA GLU A 134 13.60 -20.94 -4.72
C GLU A 134 14.00 -21.79 -3.50
N LYS A 135 13.06 -22.02 -2.59
CA LYS A 135 13.29 -22.83 -1.38
C LYS A 135 13.08 -24.32 -1.59
N ASN A 136 12.79 -24.76 -2.81
CA ASN A 136 12.47 -26.14 -3.14
C ASN A 136 11.37 -26.73 -2.23
N PHE A 137 10.41 -25.90 -1.85
CA PHE A 137 9.24 -26.29 -1.07
C PHE A 137 8.15 -26.84 -1.98
N LYS A 138 7.48 -27.90 -1.55
CA LYS A 138 6.37 -28.51 -2.31
C LYS A 138 5.05 -28.23 -1.61
N PRO A 139 4.34 -27.16 -1.97
CA PRO A 139 3.10 -26.80 -1.32
C PRO A 139 1.99 -27.80 -1.62
N SER A 140 1.26 -28.24 -0.60
CA SER A 140 0.13 -29.20 -0.71
C SER A 140 -1.22 -28.54 -0.44
N ASP A 141 -1.26 -27.52 0.42
CA ASP A 141 -2.48 -26.82 0.81
C ASP A 141 -2.17 -25.34 1.17
N PRO A 142 -3.20 -24.48 1.14
CA PRO A 142 -3.08 -23.06 1.39
C PRO A 142 -2.43 -22.69 2.73
N LYS A 143 -2.83 -23.39 3.80
CA LYS A 143 -2.42 -23.05 5.17
C LYS A 143 -0.95 -23.37 5.40
N SER A 144 -0.54 -24.61 5.10
CA SER A 144 0.87 -25.02 5.26
C SER A 144 1.80 -24.21 4.37
N PHE A 145 1.32 -23.80 3.18
CA PHE A 145 2.10 -22.96 2.30
C PHE A 145 2.30 -21.54 2.86
N HIS A 146 1.26 -20.95 3.46
CA HIS A 146 1.38 -19.66 4.12
C HIS A 146 2.30 -19.73 5.34
N GLU A 147 2.10 -20.73 6.22
CA GLU A 147 2.94 -20.96 7.40
C GLU A 147 4.42 -21.10 7.02
N PHE A 148 4.71 -21.88 5.98
CA PHE A 148 6.08 -21.97 5.45
C PHE A 148 6.66 -20.62 5.04
N CYS A 149 5.88 -19.79 4.33
CA CYS A 149 6.34 -18.49 3.85
C CYS A 149 6.53 -17.47 5.00
N LEU A 150 5.79 -17.59 6.10
CA LEU A 150 5.97 -16.74 7.29
C LEU A 150 7.35 -16.93 7.93
N ASP A 151 7.92 -18.13 7.85
CA ASP A 151 9.24 -18.46 8.40
C ASP A 151 10.41 -18.05 7.47
N VAL A 152 10.11 -17.57 6.25
CA VAL A 152 11.16 -17.22 5.30
C VAL A 152 11.72 -15.83 5.55
N ASP A 153 13.03 -15.72 5.65
CA ASP A 153 13.73 -14.43 5.67
C ASP A 153 13.72 -13.79 4.27
N VAL A 154 12.81 -12.84 4.06
CA VAL A 154 12.62 -12.14 2.78
C VAL A 154 13.89 -11.43 2.30
N SER A 155 14.77 -10.99 3.22
CA SER A 155 16.01 -10.30 2.85
C SER A 155 17.03 -11.20 2.14
N LYS A 156 16.87 -12.51 2.27
CA LYS A 156 17.74 -13.55 1.68
C LYS A 156 17.12 -14.21 0.44
N LEU A 157 16.00 -13.71 -0.04
CA LEU A 157 15.37 -14.23 -1.24
C LEU A 157 15.97 -13.62 -2.50
N GLY A 158 16.55 -14.47 -3.35
CA GLY A 158 17.05 -14.08 -4.67
C GLY A 158 15.93 -13.82 -5.67
N CYS A 159 14.74 -14.39 -5.45
CA CYS A 159 13.56 -14.16 -6.29
C CYS A 159 12.89 -12.81 -6.07
N VAL A 160 13.29 -12.04 -5.05
CA VAL A 160 12.71 -10.75 -4.69
C VAL A 160 13.75 -9.65 -4.84
N GLY A 161 13.47 -8.66 -5.67
CA GLY A 161 14.35 -7.50 -5.80
C GLY A 161 14.42 -6.68 -4.50
N GLU A 162 15.57 -6.09 -4.20
CA GLU A 162 15.82 -5.34 -2.97
C GLU A 162 14.74 -4.28 -2.67
N LYS A 163 14.30 -3.56 -3.69
CA LYS A 163 13.24 -2.53 -3.55
C LYS A 163 11.85 -3.10 -3.29
N ASP A 164 11.67 -4.40 -3.49
CA ASP A 164 10.38 -5.09 -3.36
C ASP A 164 10.28 -5.90 -2.06
N GLN A 165 11.36 -6.00 -1.27
CA GLN A 165 11.41 -6.76 -0.02
C GLN A 165 10.33 -6.31 0.98
N LYS A 166 10.10 -5.00 1.10
CA LYS A 166 9.04 -4.48 1.97
C LYS A 166 7.65 -4.96 1.52
N ALA A 167 7.38 -4.92 0.22
CA ALA A 167 6.11 -5.38 -0.34
C ALA A 167 5.95 -6.89 -0.20
N ALA A 168 7.03 -7.67 -0.40
CA ALA A 168 7.03 -9.10 -0.22
C ALA A 168 6.71 -9.48 1.24
N LYS A 169 7.39 -8.85 2.21
CA LYS A 169 7.13 -9.06 3.64
C LYS A 169 5.68 -8.72 4.01
N GLU A 170 5.16 -7.61 3.48
CA GLU A 170 3.77 -7.22 3.71
C GLU A 170 2.79 -8.22 3.09
N THR A 171 3.05 -8.71 1.87
CA THR A 171 2.24 -9.74 1.21
C THR A 171 2.17 -11.02 2.05
N ILE A 172 3.31 -11.50 2.53
CA ILE A 172 3.38 -12.71 3.35
C ILE A 172 2.60 -12.53 4.65
N ASN A 173 2.86 -11.44 5.38
CA ASN A 173 2.26 -11.22 6.71
C ASN A 173 0.75 -10.95 6.67
N LYS A 174 0.20 -10.55 5.52
CA LYS A 174 -1.21 -10.19 5.38
C LYS A 174 -2.00 -11.12 4.46
N ALA A 175 -1.38 -12.15 3.92
CA ALA A 175 -2.03 -13.03 2.97
C ALA A 175 -3.36 -13.60 3.49
N ASP A 176 -3.38 -14.03 4.75
CA ASP A 176 -4.54 -14.61 5.43
C ASP A 176 -5.66 -13.60 5.75
N THR A 177 -5.37 -12.30 5.66
CA THR A 177 -6.39 -11.25 5.83
C THR A 177 -7.22 -11.01 4.56
N SER A 178 -6.83 -11.61 3.43
CA SER A 178 -7.60 -11.51 2.19
C SER A 178 -8.89 -12.32 2.26
N SER A 179 -10.00 -11.72 1.83
CA SER A 179 -11.28 -12.42 1.67
C SER A 179 -11.21 -13.57 0.65
N LYS A 180 -10.17 -13.61 -0.18
CA LYS A 180 -9.91 -14.62 -1.22
C LYS A 180 -8.66 -15.45 -0.94
N PHE A 181 -8.24 -15.53 0.31
CA PHE A 181 -7.00 -16.19 0.69
C PHE A 181 -6.87 -17.60 0.09
N GLU A 182 -7.84 -18.48 0.34
CA GLU A 182 -7.78 -19.86 -0.14
C GLU A 182 -7.71 -19.95 -1.66
N ASP A 183 -8.54 -19.18 -2.38
CA ASP A 183 -8.52 -19.14 -3.84
C ASP A 183 -7.17 -18.72 -4.39
N LYS A 184 -6.57 -17.69 -3.78
CA LYS A 184 -5.29 -17.14 -4.23
C LYS A 184 -4.12 -18.06 -3.90
N MET A 185 -4.14 -18.70 -2.73
CA MET A 185 -3.14 -19.69 -2.37
C MET A 185 -3.25 -20.96 -3.25
N ASN A 186 -4.44 -21.43 -3.55
CA ASN A 186 -4.65 -22.53 -4.49
C ASN A 186 -4.11 -22.19 -5.89
N ASN A 187 -4.33 -20.96 -6.35
CA ASN A 187 -3.73 -20.48 -7.60
C ASN A 187 -2.19 -20.46 -7.53
N ALA A 188 -1.62 -20.00 -6.39
CA ALA A 188 -0.17 -20.02 -6.19
C ALA A 188 0.42 -21.45 -6.20
N ILE A 189 -0.28 -22.43 -5.61
CA ILE A 189 0.08 -23.85 -5.67
C ILE A 189 0.08 -24.35 -7.10
N ALA A 190 -0.97 -24.04 -7.88
CA ALA A 190 -1.08 -24.43 -9.28
C ALA A 190 0.04 -23.79 -10.14
N ILE A 191 0.39 -22.54 -9.89
CA ILE A 191 1.49 -21.85 -10.58
C ILE A 191 2.83 -22.49 -10.20
N HIS A 192 3.06 -22.80 -8.92
CA HIS A 192 4.27 -23.51 -8.50
C HIS A 192 4.41 -24.86 -9.22
N LYS A 193 3.32 -25.62 -9.31
CA LYS A 193 3.32 -26.89 -10.04
C LYS A 193 3.68 -26.69 -11.51
N PHE A 194 3.08 -25.67 -12.15
CA PHE A 194 3.44 -25.31 -13.52
C PHE A 194 4.94 -25.00 -13.68
N LEU A 195 5.50 -24.16 -12.80
CA LEU A 195 6.93 -23.83 -12.80
C LEU A 195 7.82 -25.08 -12.63
N THR A 196 7.39 -26.00 -11.76
CA THR A 196 8.11 -27.26 -11.52
C THR A 196 8.08 -28.16 -12.76
N ASP A 197 6.93 -28.27 -13.42
CA ASP A 197 6.76 -29.08 -14.62
C ASP A 197 7.58 -28.52 -15.80
N GLN A 198 7.67 -27.21 -15.96
CA GLN A 198 8.53 -26.56 -16.95
C GLN A 198 10.03 -26.84 -16.73
N ASN A 199 10.44 -27.17 -15.52
CA ASN A 199 11.83 -27.48 -15.20
C ASN A 199 12.26 -28.91 -15.64
N LYS A 200 11.34 -29.76 -16.07
CA LYS A 200 11.65 -31.13 -16.52
C LYS A 200 12.37 -31.13 -17.86
N ASP A 201 11.83 -30.39 -18.81
CA ASP A 201 12.32 -30.39 -20.20
C ASP A 201 13.26 -29.21 -20.49
N LYS A 202 13.06 -28.11 -19.76
CA LYS A 202 13.84 -26.87 -19.90
C LYS A 202 14.20 -26.32 -18.56
N PRO A 203 15.37 -26.67 -18.01
CA PRO A 203 15.73 -26.35 -16.63
C PRO A 203 15.71 -24.85 -16.34
N ILE A 204 14.87 -24.46 -15.39
CA ILE A 204 14.82 -23.12 -14.83
C ILE A 204 15.93 -22.99 -13.79
N ALA A 205 16.78 -21.98 -13.93
CA ALA A 205 17.83 -21.69 -12.97
C ALA A 205 17.31 -20.86 -11.80
N GLN A 206 16.42 -19.92 -12.09
CA GLN A 206 15.84 -19.01 -11.10
C GLN A 206 14.46 -18.58 -11.53
N VAL A 207 13.58 -18.37 -10.56
CA VAL A 207 12.30 -17.70 -10.72
C VAL A 207 12.38 -16.33 -10.05
N TYR A 208 11.77 -15.31 -10.63
CA TYR A 208 11.87 -13.95 -10.16
C TYR A 208 10.50 -13.29 -10.08
N TRP A 209 10.16 -12.71 -8.94
CA TRP A 209 8.94 -11.91 -8.78
C TRP A 209 9.10 -10.54 -9.42
N GLY A 210 8.34 -10.29 -10.46
CA GLY A 210 8.45 -9.08 -11.28
C GLY A 210 7.61 -7.90 -10.82
N TYR A 211 7.42 -7.68 -9.51
CA TYR A 211 6.54 -6.63 -8.98
C TYR A 211 6.94 -5.22 -9.47
N ARG A 212 7.99 -4.64 -8.95
CA ARG A 212 8.54 -3.34 -9.40
C ARG A 212 9.93 -3.49 -10.00
N THR A 213 10.68 -4.44 -9.50
CA THR A 213 12.02 -4.77 -9.99
C THR A 213 11.93 -5.89 -11.01
N LYS A 214 12.68 -5.78 -12.08
CA LYS A 214 12.76 -6.80 -13.13
C LYS A 214 14.16 -7.42 -13.12
N PRO A 215 14.34 -8.68 -13.55
CA PRO A 215 15.66 -9.28 -13.69
C PRO A 215 16.58 -8.45 -14.60
N PHE A 216 17.88 -8.62 -14.42
CA PHE A 216 18.87 -7.94 -15.27
C PHE A 216 18.61 -8.24 -16.75
N GLY A 217 18.68 -7.21 -17.59
CA GLY A 217 18.42 -7.31 -19.03
C GLY A 217 16.94 -7.21 -19.44
N VAL A 218 16.00 -7.18 -18.47
CA VAL A 218 14.57 -7.01 -18.77
C VAL A 218 14.17 -5.54 -18.63
N PRO A 219 13.46 -4.97 -19.62
CA PRO A 219 12.97 -3.59 -19.55
C PRO A 219 12.05 -3.37 -18.33
N LYS A 220 12.20 -2.23 -17.66
CA LYS A 220 11.38 -1.89 -16.46
C LYS A 220 9.87 -1.93 -16.69
N LYS A 221 9.43 -1.62 -17.93
CA LYS A 221 8.01 -1.62 -18.31
C LYS A 221 7.51 -2.97 -18.86
N HIS A 222 8.31 -4.03 -18.72
CA HIS A 222 7.91 -5.35 -19.20
C HIS A 222 6.65 -5.83 -18.42
N PRO A 223 5.60 -6.34 -19.10
CA PRO A 223 4.32 -6.69 -18.46
C PRO A 223 4.33 -8.01 -17.69
N GLY A 224 5.45 -8.73 -17.65
CA GLY A 224 5.56 -9.99 -16.91
C GLY A 224 5.46 -9.78 -15.41
N ASP A 225 4.72 -10.66 -14.76
CA ASP A 225 4.49 -10.69 -13.31
C ASP A 225 5.49 -11.65 -12.62
N VAL A 226 5.85 -12.75 -13.31
CA VAL A 226 6.87 -13.71 -12.90
C VAL A 226 7.85 -13.89 -14.06
N PHE A 227 9.14 -14.03 -13.74
CA PHE A 227 10.18 -14.27 -14.75
C PHE A 227 10.89 -15.59 -14.46
N LEU A 228 11.00 -16.41 -15.50
CA LEU A 228 11.77 -17.63 -15.49
C LEU A 228 13.13 -17.34 -16.14
N VAL A 229 14.19 -17.55 -15.39
CA VAL A 229 15.57 -17.45 -15.88
C VAL A 229 16.07 -18.88 -16.11
N TYR A 230 16.35 -19.21 -17.33
CA TYR A 230 16.82 -20.54 -17.72
C TYR A 230 18.35 -20.64 -17.57
N ARG A 231 18.87 -21.87 -17.53
CA ARG A 231 20.33 -22.11 -17.42
C ARG A 231 21.13 -21.59 -18.62
N ASP A 232 20.50 -21.44 -19.80
CA ASP A 232 21.08 -20.83 -20.98
C ASP A 232 21.01 -19.29 -20.98
N ASN A 233 20.69 -18.69 -19.82
CA ASN A 233 20.49 -17.24 -19.59
C ASN A 233 19.32 -16.62 -20.37
N LYS A 234 18.47 -17.41 -21.01
CA LYS A 234 17.22 -16.88 -21.58
C LYS A 234 16.25 -16.55 -20.48
N ILE A 235 15.45 -15.50 -20.68
CA ILE A 235 14.45 -15.04 -19.74
C ILE A 235 13.09 -15.09 -20.40
N LEU A 236 12.11 -15.70 -19.70
CA LEU A 236 10.72 -15.70 -20.11
C LEU A 236 9.89 -14.95 -19.06
N GLY A 237 9.23 -13.87 -19.49
CA GLY A 237 8.23 -13.18 -18.65
C GLY A 237 6.87 -13.86 -18.79
N VAL A 238 6.29 -14.25 -17.68
CA VAL A 238 4.95 -14.84 -17.57
C VAL A 238 4.02 -13.79 -16.98
N SER A 239 2.93 -13.47 -17.68
CA SER A 239 1.88 -12.62 -17.14
C SER A 239 0.72 -13.48 -16.63
N LEU A 240 0.40 -13.30 -15.37
CA LEU A 240 -0.65 -14.05 -14.68
C LEU A 240 -1.97 -13.25 -14.76
N LYS A 241 -2.97 -13.83 -15.38
CA LYS A 241 -4.29 -13.20 -15.47
C LYS A 241 -5.29 -13.94 -14.58
N ALA A 242 -6.02 -13.20 -13.76
CA ALA A 242 -7.18 -13.76 -13.08
C ALA A 242 -8.17 -14.25 -14.15
N GLY A 243 -8.47 -15.54 -14.16
CA GLY A 243 -9.47 -16.10 -15.07
C GLY A 243 -10.79 -15.39 -14.86
N GLY A 244 -11.24 -14.62 -15.85
CA GLY A 244 -12.62 -14.15 -15.87
C GLY A 244 -13.54 -15.37 -15.95
N LYS A 245 -14.61 -15.39 -15.15
CA LYS A 245 -15.70 -16.32 -15.41
C LYS A 245 -16.19 -16.04 -16.82
N LYS A 246 -16.08 -17.03 -17.71
CA LYS A 246 -16.81 -17.05 -18.98
C LYS A 246 -18.28 -17.20 -18.69
#